data_d5f919af3bac05021c5e6862ee2f98cd
#
_entry.id   d5f919af3bac05021c5e6862ee2f98cd
#
_cell.length_a   1.000
_cell.length_b   1.000
_cell.length_c   1.000
_cell.angle_alpha   90.00
_cell.angle_beta   90.00
_cell.angle_gamma   90.00
#
_symmetry.space_group_name_H-M   'P 1'
#
loop_
_entity.id
_entity.type
_entity.pdbx_description
1 polymer ?
#
loop_
_entity_poly.entity_id
_entity_poly.type
_entity_poly.pdbx_seq_one_letter_code
_entity_poly.pdbx_strand_id
1 'polypeptide(L)'
;YIEKSLKSSKCLYNDKKISKKMLANMFPCYALVFGFNNLLLNDSTYRRDFIDSGMFHVEPKSHASFTSYNQTLKQRNYLLKTKNYKEIDFWNNELVKNNTDLFHYRSFYYSKLSEEFKKIIIELKDALPDIYGEIESLDMSYYKGWDNEDYVIDLDNTFEKDKSVGYTTVGTHRSDILISSNNKLVKESGSMSTLVLSCLLIFLAKSSVFHVKHGFKPVLLIDDLFFGIDNKNLNTVIKLLIYSKGNIVVTAPNIYKEILEKTSSMNDEIELINLGDF
;
A
#
# COMPACT_ATOMS: atom_id res chain seq x y z
N TYR A 1 -11.73 23.80 -3.65
CA TYR A 1 -11.72 22.92 -4.85
C TYR A 1 -10.29 22.62 -5.30
N ILE A 2 -10.14 21.61 -6.13
CA ILE A 2 -8.86 21.23 -6.75
C ILE A 2 -9.01 21.43 -8.25
N GLU A 3 -8.14 22.25 -8.83
CA GLU A 3 -8.04 22.45 -10.27
C GLU A 3 -6.75 21.78 -10.77
N LYS A 4 -6.88 20.93 -11.76
CA LYS A 4 -5.74 20.21 -12.36
C LYS A 4 -5.70 20.50 -13.86
N SER A 5 -4.58 21.00 -14.34
CA SER A 5 -4.24 21.09 -15.76
C SER A 5 -3.12 20.12 -16.11
N LEU A 6 -2.82 19.91 -17.39
CA LEU A 6 -1.72 19.03 -17.84
C LEU A 6 -0.35 19.43 -17.27
N LYS A 7 -0.16 20.67 -16.86
CA LYS A 7 1.13 21.20 -16.38
C LYS A 7 1.14 21.62 -14.90
N SER A 8 -0.03 21.77 -14.26
CA SER A 8 -0.10 22.28 -12.88
C SER A 8 -1.34 21.77 -12.15
N SER A 9 -1.26 21.72 -10.83
CA SER A 9 -2.41 21.52 -9.96
C SER A 9 -2.48 22.65 -8.94
N LYS A 10 -3.67 23.22 -8.76
CA LYS A 10 -3.95 24.27 -7.78
C LYS A 10 -4.95 23.74 -6.76
N CYS A 11 -4.58 23.78 -5.50
CA CYS A 11 -5.46 23.39 -4.41
C CYS A 11 -5.90 24.63 -3.66
N LEU A 12 -7.21 24.83 -3.50
CA LEU A 12 -7.80 25.93 -2.76
C LEU A 12 -8.71 25.38 -1.66
N TYR A 13 -8.61 25.97 -0.49
CA TYR A 13 -9.52 25.75 0.64
C TYR A 13 -9.99 27.11 1.16
N ASN A 14 -11.30 27.34 1.14
CA ASN A 14 -11.92 28.65 1.44
C ASN A 14 -11.21 29.78 0.67
N ASP A 15 -11.05 29.60 -0.64
CA ASP A 15 -10.41 30.53 -1.60
C ASP A 15 -8.92 30.83 -1.33
N LYS A 16 -8.31 30.18 -0.33
CA LYS A 16 -6.89 30.31 -0.04
C LYS A 16 -6.09 29.16 -0.65
N LYS A 17 -4.98 29.49 -1.32
CA LYS A 17 -4.09 28.48 -1.87
C LYS A 17 -3.44 27.66 -0.76
N ILE A 18 -3.59 26.34 -0.83
CA ILE A 18 -2.94 25.41 0.09
C ILE A 18 -1.97 24.49 -0.65
N SER A 19 -1.01 23.92 0.06
CA SER A 19 -0.11 22.92 -0.51
C SER A 19 -0.81 21.55 -0.61
N LYS A 20 -0.33 20.69 -1.52
CA LYS A 20 -0.80 19.30 -1.60
C LYS A 20 -0.63 18.55 -0.28
N LYS A 21 0.48 18.81 0.43
CA LYS A 21 0.75 18.22 1.76
C LYS A 21 -0.31 18.65 2.77
N MET A 22 -0.67 19.93 2.77
CA MET A 22 -1.73 20.44 3.66
C MET A 22 -3.09 19.82 3.33
N LEU A 23 -3.42 19.70 2.04
CA LEU A 23 -4.65 19.04 1.59
C LEU A 23 -4.69 17.57 2.05
N ALA A 24 -3.61 16.81 1.86
CA ALA A 24 -3.52 15.41 2.28
C ALA A 24 -3.65 15.22 3.79
N ASN A 25 -3.17 16.18 4.58
CA ASN A 25 -3.35 16.16 6.04
C ASN A 25 -4.78 16.49 6.47
N MET A 26 -5.46 17.40 5.75
CA MET A 26 -6.84 17.79 6.07
C MET A 26 -7.86 16.75 5.62
N PHE A 27 -7.60 16.10 4.48
CA PHE A 27 -8.49 15.11 3.85
C PHE A 27 -7.67 13.86 3.49
N PRO A 28 -7.29 13.06 4.48
CA PRO A 28 -6.56 11.83 4.22
C PRO A 28 -7.44 10.88 3.41
N CYS A 29 -6.91 10.50 2.27
CA CYS A 29 -7.59 9.64 1.32
C CYS A 29 -6.62 8.58 0.82
N TYR A 30 -7.04 7.33 0.83
CA TYR A 30 -6.31 6.22 0.24
C TYR A 30 -7.08 5.69 -0.95
N ALA A 31 -6.37 5.37 -2.02
CA ALA A 31 -6.93 4.77 -3.22
C ALA A 31 -6.39 3.35 -3.42
N LEU A 32 -7.29 2.45 -3.82
CA LEU A 32 -6.97 1.10 -4.23
C LEU A 32 -7.65 0.86 -5.58
N VAL A 33 -6.88 0.45 -6.57
CA VAL A 33 -7.37 0.14 -7.91
C VAL A 33 -7.24 -1.37 -8.12
N PHE A 34 -8.32 -2.00 -8.56
CA PHE A 34 -8.35 -3.41 -8.96
C PHE A 34 -8.15 -3.56 -10.47
N GLY A 35 -8.38 -4.74 -10.99
CA GLY A 35 -8.10 -5.05 -12.39
C GLY A 35 -6.62 -5.29 -12.65
N PHE A 36 -6.08 -4.76 -13.73
CA PHE A 36 -4.68 -4.96 -14.11
C PHE A 36 -3.67 -4.28 -13.16
N ASN A 37 -4.13 -3.34 -12.33
CA ASN A 37 -3.32 -2.59 -11.36
C ASN A 37 -3.50 -3.08 -9.92
N ASN A 38 -3.78 -4.36 -9.73
CA ASN A 38 -3.95 -4.96 -8.40
C ASN A 38 -2.65 -4.87 -7.57
N LEU A 39 -2.78 -4.48 -6.30
CA LEU A 39 -1.66 -4.29 -5.37
C LEU A 39 -0.73 -5.51 -5.28
N LEU A 40 -1.27 -6.72 -5.28
CA LEU A 40 -0.49 -7.94 -5.13
C LEU A 40 0.08 -8.47 -6.46
N LEU A 41 -0.60 -8.22 -7.59
CA LEU A 41 -0.17 -8.69 -8.91
C LEU A 41 0.90 -7.79 -9.53
N ASN A 42 0.93 -6.51 -9.17
CA ASN A 42 1.94 -5.57 -9.64
C ASN A 42 3.32 -5.85 -9.04
N ASP A 43 4.31 -5.13 -9.54
CA ASP A 43 5.67 -5.20 -9.05
C ASP A 43 5.79 -4.69 -7.59
N SER A 44 6.93 -4.96 -6.98
CA SER A 44 7.20 -4.56 -5.60
C SER A 44 7.24 -3.03 -5.39
N THR A 45 7.39 -2.23 -6.44
CA THR A 45 7.35 -0.76 -6.35
C THR A 45 5.99 -0.29 -5.89
N TYR A 46 4.91 -0.86 -6.45
CA TYR A 46 3.54 -0.56 -6.04
C TYR A 46 3.30 -0.84 -4.55
N ARG A 47 3.79 -1.98 -4.06
CA ARG A 47 3.65 -2.35 -2.64
C ARG A 47 4.50 -1.47 -1.73
N ARG A 48 5.70 -1.06 -2.17
CA ARG A 48 6.51 -0.07 -1.44
C ARG A 48 5.81 1.29 -1.35
N ASP A 49 5.27 1.80 -2.46
CA ASP A 49 4.54 3.07 -2.48
C ASP A 49 3.30 3.02 -1.58
N PHE A 50 2.64 1.86 -1.52
CA PHE A 50 1.52 1.63 -0.62
C PHE A 50 1.95 1.74 0.86
N ILE A 51 3.07 1.12 1.25
CA ILE A 51 3.64 1.23 2.60
C ILE A 51 4.07 2.66 2.88
N ASP A 52 4.85 3.25 2.00
CA ASP A 52 5.43 4.58 2.21
C ASP A 52 4.35 5.64 2.38
N SER A 53 3.28 5.58 1.58
CA SER A 53 2.16 6.51 1.73
C SER A 53 1.45 6.40 3.09
N GLY A 54 1.31 5.20 3.63
CA GLY A 54 0.78 5.01 4.99
C GLY A 54 1.75 5.47 6.07
N MET A 55 3.01 5.09 5.94
CA MET A 55 4.10 5.47 6.85
C MET A 55 4.23 7.00 6.97
N PHE A 56 4.15 7.75 5.87
CA PHE A 56 4.25 9.22 5.89
C PHE A 56 3.12 9.89 6.67
N HIS A 57 1.93 9.30 6.71
CA HIS A 57 0.83 9.81 7.51
C HIS A 57 1.00 9.51 9.00
N VAL A 58 1.56 8.36 9.35
CA VAL A 58 1.72 7.92 10.74
C VAL A 58 3.00 8.48 11.37
N GLU A 59 4.09 8.51 10.60
CA GLU A 59 5.41 8.97 10.99
C GLU A 59 5.95 10.03 10.00
N PRO A 60 5.51 11.31 10.12
CA PRO A 60 5.88 12.37 9.16
C PRO A 60 7.38 12.62 9.02
N LYS A 61 8.18 12.27 10.06
CA LYS A 61 9.65 12.37 10.01
C LYS A 61 10.29 11.40 9.02
N SER A 62 9.63 10.28 8.74
CA SER A 62 10.10 9.27 7.78
C SER A 62 10.28 9.81 6.35
N HIS A 63 9.56 10.89 6.00
CA HIS A 63 9.70 11.53 4.70
C HIS A 63 11.11 12.11 4.46
N ALA A 64 11.77 12.62 5.50
CA ALA A 64 13.14 13.11 5.40
C ALA A 64 14.11 11.95 5.13
N SER A 65 13.99 10.83 5.88
CA SER A 65 14.81 9.63 5.69
C SER A 65 14.58 9.01 4.30
N PHE A 66 13.34 8.96 3.83
CA PHE A 66 13.00 8.52 2.46
C PHE A 66 13.69 9.40 1.40
N THR A 67 13.66 10.72 1.57
CA THR A 67 14.28 11.66 0.63
C THR A 67 15.79 11.51 0.61
N SER A 68 16.43 11.46 1.80
CA SER A 68 17.88 11.29 1.95
C SER A 68 18.34 9.96 1.34
N TYR A 69 17.65 8.86 1.63
CA TYR A 69 17.95 7.55 1.05
C TYR A 69 17.92 7.58 -0.48
N ASN A 70 16.85 8.12 -1.07
CA ASN A 70 16.70 8.15 -2.53
C ASN A 70 17.76 9.05 -3.20
N GLN A 71 18.16 10.16 -2.55
CA GLN A 71 19.24 11.02 -3.04
C GLN A 71 20.58 10.27 -3.02
N THR A 72 20.92 9.61 -1.91
CA THR A 72 22.14 8.82 -1.77
C THR A 72 22.19 7.66 -2.76
N LEU A 73 21.08 6.91 -2.88
CA LEU A 73 20.96 5.82 -3.85
C LEU A 73 21.19 6.31 -5.28
N LYS A 74 20.61 7.47 -5.64
CA LYS A 74 20.79 8.08 -6.96
C LYS A 74 22.25 8.45 -7.22
N GLN A 75 22.96 9.01 -6.24
CA GLN A 75 24.38 9.37 -6.39
C GLN A 75 25.25 8.11 -6.54
N ARG A 76 25.06 7.12 -5.67
CA ARG A 76 25.79 5.84 -5.80
C ARG A 76 25.56 5.19 -7.16
N ASN A 77 24.32 5.11 -7.63
CA ASN A 77 23.97 4.55 -8.93
C ASN A 77 24.56 5.36 -10.09
N TYR A 78 24.69 6.67 -9.97
CA TYR A 78 25.37 7.49 -10.96
C TYR A 78 26.86 7.11 -11.06
N LEU A 79 27.55 6.93 -9.93
CA LEU A 79 28.96 6.52 -9.92
C LEU A 79 29.14 5.11 -10.51
N LEU A 80 28.28 4.15 -10.17
CA LEU A 80 28.29 2.82 -10.73
C LEU A 80 28.10 2.84 -12.26
N LYS A 81 27.12 3.59 -12.75
CA LYS A 81 26.80 3.71 -14.18
C LYS A 81 27.92 4.38 -14.97
N THR A 82 28.56 5.41 -14.40
CA THR A 82 29.67 6.12 -15.05
C THR A 82 31.02 5.47 -14.84
N LYS A 83 31.08 4.36 -14.07
CA LYS A 83 32.33 3.65 -13.70
C LYS A 83 33.36 4.56 -13.02
N ASN A 84 32.88 5.60 -12.32
CA ASN A 84 33.71 6.51 -11.55
C ASN A 84 33.64 6.16 -10.06
N TYR A 85 34.60 5.39 -9.57
CA TYR A 85 34.58 4.83 -8.22
C TYR A 85 35.34 5.67 -7.18
N LYS A 86 35.85 6.85 -7.53
CA LYS A 86 36.70 7.65 -6.62
C LYS A 86 36.05 8.01 -5.29
N GLU A 87 34.71 8.21 -5.30
CA GLU A 87 33.96 8.58 -4.10
C GLU A 87 32.98 7.48 -3.66
N ILE A 88 33.12 6.27 -4.19
CA ILE A 88 32.15 5.21 -3.97
C ILE A 88 32.04 4.81 -2.50
N ASP A 89 33.16 4.81 -1.77
CA ASP A 89 33.18 4.43 -0.34
C ASP A 89 32.43 5.46 0.52
N PHE A 90 32.56 6.74 0.20
CA PHE A 90 31.78 7.79 0.84
C PHE A 90 30.29 7.54 0.65
N TRP A 91 29.85 7.28 -0.59
CA TRP A 91 28.44 7.03 -0.89
C TRP A 91 27.92 5.69 -0.38
N ASN A 92 28.79 4.66 -0.26
CA ASN A 92 28.47 3.41 0.43
C ASN A 92 28.14 3.68 1.90
N ASN A 93 28.98 4.42 2.63
CA ASN A 93 28.76 4.77 4.04
C ASN A 93 27.49 5.59 4.24
N GLU A 94 27.25 6.61 3.39
CA GLU A 94 26.02 7.39 3.43
C GLU A 94 24.78 6.53 3.10
N LEU A 95 24.91 5.58 2.16
CA LEU A 95 23.81 4.67 1.83
C LEU A 95 23.48 3.74 3.00
N VAL A 96 24.48 3.18 3.68
CA VAL A 96 24.29 2.34 4.87
C VAL A 96 23.51 3.09 5.94
N LYS A 97 23.94 4.32 6.27
CA LYS A 97 23.27 5.17 7.27
C LYS A 97 21.81 5.45 6.88
N ASN A 98 21.58 5.95 5.67
CA ASN A 98 20.23 6.31 5.21
C ASN A 98 19.33 5.09 5.01
N ASN A 99 19.92 3.91 4.64
CA ASN A 99 19.19 2.64 4.56
C ASN A 99 18.69 2.20 5.93
N THR A 100 19.54 2.29 6.96
CA THR A 100 19.18 1.94 8.33
C THR A 100 18.03 2.81 8.85
N ASP A 101 18.10 4.13 8.63
CA ASP A 101 17.07 5.07 9.04
C ASP A 101 15.72 4.76 8.36
N LEU A 102 15.72 4.59 7.04
CA LEU A 102 14.49 4.29 6.30
C LEU A 102 13.93 2.90 6.64
N PHE A 103 14.80 1.90 6.79
CA PHE A 103 14.42 0.55 7.21
C PHE A 103 13.74 0.57 8.58
N HIS A 104 14.26 1.33 9.53
CA HIS A 104 13.66 1.46 10.86
C HIS A 104 12.20 1.95 10.76
N TYR A 105 11.94 3.02 10.02
CA TYR A 105 10.59 3.54 9.84
C TYR A 105 9.66 2.57 9.11
N ARG A 106 10.13 1.93 8.03
CA ARG A 106 9.33 0.94 7.31
C ARG A 106 9.01 -0.28 8.13
N SER A 107 9.97 -0.82 8.87
CA SER A 107 9.79 -1.98 9.76
C SER A 107 8.81 -1.68 10.89
N PHE A 108 8.91 -0.49 11.49
CA PHE A 108 7.97 -0.04 12.51
C PHE A 108 6.55 0.07 11.93
N TYR A 109 6.41 0.73 10.77
CA TYR A 109 5.09 0.84 10.13
C TYR A 109 4.53 -0.52 9.71
N TYR A 110 5.36 -1.39 9.13
CA TYR A 110 4.98 -2.75 8.79
C TYR A 110 4.50 -3.54 10.00
N SER A 111 5.18 -3.45 11.14
CA SER A 111 4.73 -4.15 12.36
C SER A 111 3.32 -3.73 12.77
N LYS A 112 3.00 -2.44 12.70
CA LYS A 112 1.66 -1.92 12.97
C LYS A 112 0.64 -2.38 11.93
N LEU A 113 1.01 -2.39 10.67
CA LEU A 113 0.15 -2.88 9.58
C LEU A 113 -0.16 -4.37 9.74
N SER A 114 0.85 -5.18 10.06
CA SER A 114 0.70 -6.63 10.29
C SER A 114 -0.14 -6.92 11.54
N GLU A 115 0.03 -6.14 12.60
CA GLU A 115 -0.79 -6.23 13.82
C GLU A 115 -2.27 -5.98 13.50
N GLU A 116 -2.60 -4.88 12.81
CA GLU A 116 -3.98 -4.56 12.42
C GLU A 116 -4.55 -5.56 11.40
N PHE A 117 -3.74 -6.04 10.46
CA PHE A 117 -4.14 -7.08 9.51
C PHE A 117 -4.59 -8.38 10.23
N LYS A 118 -3.76 -8.87 11.17
CA LYS A 118 -4.09 -10.07 11.96
C LYS A 118 -5.30 -9.84 12.86
N LYS A 119 -5.41 -8.66 13.47
CA LYS A 119 -6.54 -8.29 14.30
C LYS A 119 -7.86 -8.31 13.52
N ILE A 120 -7.91 -7.73 12.31
CA ILE A 120 -9.09 -7.75 11.46
C ILE A 120 -9.48 -9.19 11.12
N ILE A 121 -8.53 -10.05 10.75
CA ILE A 121 -8.82 -11.48 10.46
C ILE A 121 -9.44 -12.17 11.68
N ILE A 122 -8.91 -11.95 12.87
CA ILE A 122 -9.44 -12.54 14.11
C ILE A 122 -10.87 -12.05 14.41
N GLU A 123 -11.11 -10.75 14.27
CA GLU A 123 -12.43 -10.14 14.49
C GLU A 123 -13.49 -10.68 13.51
N LEU A 124 -13.09 -10.97 12.28
CA LEU A 124 -13.98 -11.53 11.26
C LEU A 124 -14.41 -12.96 11.54
N LYS A 125 -13.72 -13.69 12.40
CA LYS A 125 -14.12 -15.05 12.81
C LYS A 125 -15.53 -15.10 13.38
N ASP A 126 -15.87 -14.16 14.24
CA ASP A 126 -17.17 -14.11 14.91
C ASP A 126 -18.18 -13.27 14.13
N ALA A 127 -17.72 -12.19 13.47
CA ALA A 127 -18.57 -11.26 12.76
C ALA A 127 -19.04 -11.78 11.39
N LEU A 128 -18.16 -12.43 10.63
CA LEU A 128 -18.40 -12.91 9.26
C LEU A 128 -17.74 -14.28 9.05
N PRO A 129 -18.24 -15.36 9.68
CA PRO A 129 -17.60 -16.68 9.65
C PRO A 129 -17.48 -17.27 8.23
N ASP A 130 -18.42 -16.96 7.33
CA ASP A 130 -18.34 -17.37 5.92
C ASP A 130 -17.09 -16.84 5.20
N ILE A 131 -16.65 -15.62 5.57
CA ILE A 131 -15.46 -15.00 5.02
C ILE A 131 -14.21 -15.54 5.71
N TYR A 132 -14.28 -15.76 7.02
CA TYR A 132 -13.16 -16.20 7.82
C TYR A 132 -12.48 -17.44 7.26
N GLY A 133 -13.27 -18.45 6.83
CA GLY A 133 -12.73 -19.68 6.24
C GLY A 133 -11.87 -19.47 4.97
N GLU A 134 -12.06 -18.35 4.25
CA GLU A 134 -11.26 -18.01 3.07
C GLU A 134 -9.99 -17.25 3.39
N ILE A 135 -9.92 -16.61 4.57
CA ILE A 135 -8.85 -15.66 4.95
C ILE A 135 -8.05 -16.11 6.18
N GLU A 136 -8.49 -17.11 6.95
CA GLU A 136 -7.84 -17.54 8.21
C GLU A 136 -6.39 -17.98 8.03
N SER A 137 -6.05 -18.50 6.85
CA SER A 137 -4.70 -18.95 6.50
C SER A 137 -3.80 -17.84 5.93
N LEU A 138 -4.33 -16.61 5.79
CA LEU A 138 -3.55 -15.50 5.27
C LEU A 138 -2.51 -15.02 6.29
N ASP A 139 -1.30 -14.89 5.84
CA ASP A 139 -0.20 -14.29 6.60
C ASP A 139 0.52 -13.23 5.78
N MET A 140 1.05 -12.22 6.48
CA MET A 140 1.79 -11.11 5.87
C MET A 140 3.23 -11.13 6.36
N SER A 141 4.18 -11.14 5.43
CA SER A 141 5.61 -11.06 5.73
C SER A 141 6.26 -9.87 5.03
N TYR A 142 7.39 -9.41 5.58
CA TYR A 142 8.16 -8.29 5.05
C TYR A 142 9.56 -8.74 4.67
N TYR A 143 9.89 -8.60 3.40
CA TYR A 143 11.26 -8.71 2.92
C TYR A 143 11.93 -7.33 2.97
N LYS A 144 13.00 -7.20 3.72
CA LYS A 144 13.68 -5.92 3.96
C LYS A 144 14.48 -5.40 2.76
N GLY A 145 14.79 -6.28 1.79
CA GLY A 145 15.53 -5.94 0.58
C GLY A 145 17.00 -6.41 0.58
N TRP A 146 17.40 -7.18 1.60
CA TRP A 146 18.69 -7.87 1.71
C TRP A 146 18.54 -9.07 2.66
N ASP A 147 19.50 -10.00 2.65
CA ASP A 147 19.35 -11.31 3.29
C ASP A 147 20.03 -11.39 4.67
N ASN A 148 21.27 -10.88 4.82
CA ASN A 148 22.00 -10.91 6.09
C ASN A 148 21.38 -9.99 7.15
N GLU A 149 21.73 -10.20 8.42
CA GLU A 149 21.29 -9.29 9.50
C GLU A 149 21.84 -7.89 9.27
N ASP A 150 23.12 -7.77 8.94
CA ASP A 150 23.81 -6.52 8.67
C ASP A 150 23.77 -6.20 7.16
N TYR A 151 23.20 -5.03 6.83
CA TYR A 151 23.13 -4.54 5.47
C TYR A 151 24.51 -4.29 4.83
N VAL A 152 25.52 -3.95 5.63
CA VAL A 152 26.90 -3.71 5.16
C VAL A 152 27.44 -4.96 4.44
N ILE A 153 27.23 -6.14 5.04
CA ILE A 153 27.69 -7.42 4.50
C ILE A 153 27.09 -7.65 3.10
N ASP A 154 25.79 -7.44 2.94
CA ASP A 154 25.15 -7.62 1.63
C ASP A 154 25.60 -6.59 0.60
N LEU A 155 25.78 -5.32 1.03
CA LEU A 155 26.24 -4.26 0.15
C LEU A 155 27.65 -4.54 -0.39
N ASP A 156 28.55 -5.05 0.47
CA ASP A 156 29.90 -5.43 0.10
C ASP A 156 29.91 -6.68 -0.80
N ASN A 157 29.15 -7.71 -0.44
CA ASN A 157 29.06 -8.95 -1.23
C ASN A 157 28.49 -8.71 -2.64
N THR A 158 27.61 -7.72 -2.80
CA THR A 158 27.01 -7.40 -4.09
C THR A 158 27.76 -6.35 -4.90
N PHE A 159 28.86 -5.79 -4.39
CA PHE A 159 29.53 -4.67 -5.02
C PHE A 159 30.02 -4.96 -6.45
N GLU A 160 30.63 -6.11 -6.70
CA GLU A 160 31.06 -6.50 -8.06
C GLU A 160 29.90 -6.68 -9.02
N LYS A 161 28.78 -7.23 -8.52
CA LYS A 161 27.53 -7.33 -9.28
C LYS A 161 26.97 -5.93 -9.59
N ASP A 162 26.93 -5.04 -8.60
CA ASP A 162 26.48 -3.66 -8.77
C ASP A 162 27.30 -2.90 -9.82
N LYS A 163 28.64 -3.10 -9.83
CA LYS A 163 29.52 -2.54 -10.87
C LYS A 163 29.19 -3.08 -12.25
N SER A 164 28.85 -4.35 -12.36
CA SER A 164 28.53 -4.98 -13.63
C SER A 164 27.20 -4.50 -14.22
N VAL A 165 26.16 -4.34 -13.37
CA VAL A 165 24.81 -3.93 -13.80
C VAL A 165 24.63 -2.40 -13.80
N GLY A 166 25.50 -1.66 -13.14
CA GLY A 166 25.49 -0.19 -13.08
C GLY A 166 24.48 0.41 -12.09
N TYR A 167 23.98 -0.39 -11.14
CA TYR A 167 23.07 0.07 -10.08
C TYR A 167 23.13 -0.83 -8.84
N THR A 168 22.64 -0.30 -7.71
CA THR A 168 22.57 -0.99 -6.42
C THR A 168 21.50 -2.09 -6.44
N THR A 169 21.86 -3.32 -6.10
CA THR A 169 20.98 -4.48 -6.18
C THR A 169 20.37 -4.89 -4.85
N VAL A 170 20.82 -4.37 -3.71
CA VAL A 170 20.32 -4.65 -2.36
C VAL A 170 19.99 -3.36 -1.58
N GLY A 171 19.05 -3.44 -0.64
CA GLY A 171 18.66 -2.31 0.21
C GLY A 171 17.15 -2.07 0.25
N THR A 172 16.70 -1.09 1.03
CA THR A 172 15.27 -0.81 1.25
C THR A 172 14.48 -0.52 -0.03
N HIS A 173 15.13 -0.07 -1.12
CA HIS A 173 14.49 0.08 -2.43
C HIS A 173 14.13 -1.26 -3.10
N ARG A 174 14.56 -2.39 -2.54
CA ARG A 174 14.22 -3.76 -2.96
C ARG A 174 13.26 -4.46 -1.98
N SER A 175 12.88 -3.78 -0.90
CA SER A 175 11.95 -4.35 0.06
C SER A 175 10.59 -4.67 -0.55
N ASP A 176 9.87 -5.60 0.07
CA ASP A 176 8.56 -6.02 -0.40
C ASP A 176 7.66 -6.49 0.75
N ILE A 177 6.33 -6.43 0.54
CA ILE A 177 5.36 -7.13 1.37
C ILE A 177 4.86 -8.33 0.60
N LEU A 178 4.85 -9.47 1.27
CA LEU A 178 4.39 -10.72 0.69
C LEU A 178 3.18 -11.21 1.48
N ILE A 179 2.15 -11.63 0.76
CA ILE A 179 0.97 -12.29 1.35
C ILE A 179 1.01 -13.74 0.93
N SER A 180 0.90 -14.61 1.92
CA SER A 180 0.82 -16.06 1.73
C SER A 180 -0.47 -16.62 2.31
N SER A 181 -0.91 -17.75 1.77
CA SER A 181 -1.97 -18.60 2.28
C SER A 181 -1.45 -20.03 2.28
N ASN A 182 -1.52 -20.72 3.42
CA ASN A 182 -0.98 -22.09 3.56
C ASN A 182 0.48 -22.19 3.03
N ASN A 183 1.34 -21.24 3.38
CA ASN A 183 2.76 -21.14 2.99
C ASN A 183 3.02 -20.96 1.48
N LYS A 184 2.00 -20.60 0.68
CA LYS A 184 2.17 -20.28 -0.74
C LYS A 184 1.82 -18.82 -0.99
N LEU A 185 2.58 -18.16 -1.86
CA LEU A 185 2.29 -16.76 -2.19
C LEU A 185 0.93 -16.64 -2.88
N VAL A 186 0.06 -15.77 -2.35
CA VAL A 186 -1.29 -15.53 -2.90
C VAL A 186 -1.24 -15.08 -4.35
N LYS A 187 -0.22 -14.28 -4.74
CA LYS A 187 -0.04 -13.84 -6.13
C LYS A 187 0.24 -14.96 -7.13
N GLU A 188 0.70 -16.12 -6.66
CA GLU A 188 1.11 -17.26 -7.52
C GLU A 188 0.07 -18.39 -7.51
N SER A 189 -0.64 -18.58 -6.39
CA SER A 189 -1.51 -19.73 -6.19
C SER A 189 -2.92 -19.36 -5.72
N GLY A 190 -3.18 -18.11 -5.39
CA GLY A 190 -4.48 -17.66 -4.90
C GLY A 190 -5.52 -17.58 -6.02
N SER A 191 -6.79 -17.85 -5.67
CA SER A 191 -7.93 -17.52 -6.52
C SER A 191 -8.08 -16.00 -6.68
N MET A 192 -8.81 -15.54 -7.69
CA MET A 192 -9.10 -14.11 -7.83
C MET A 192 -9.78 -13.55 -6.58
N SER A 193 -10.68 -14.28 -5.96
CA SER A 193 -11.35 -13.90 -4.71
C SER A 193 -10.35 -13.74 -3.57
N THR A 194 -9.44 -14.69 -3.39
CA THR A 194 -8.38 -14.63 -2.36
C THR A 194 -7.48 -13.42 -2.58
N LEU A 195 -7.15 -13.09 -3.83
CA LEU A 195 -6.38 -11.89 -4.18
C LEU A 195 -7.12 -10.61 -3.79
N VAL A 196 -8.40 -10.50 -4.14
CA VAL A 196 -9.22 -9.33 -3.83
C VAL A 196 -9.40 -9.17 -2.32
N LEU A 197 -9.75 -10.25 -1.61
CA LEU A 197 -9.90 -10.23 -0.15
C LEU A 197 -8.58 -9.84 0.53
N SER A 198 -7.46 -10.40 0.09
CA SER A 198 -6.14 -10.03 0.62
C SER A 198 -5.82 -8.55 0.41
N CYS A 199 -6.07 -8.00 -0.79
CA CYS A 199 -5.89 -6.57 -1.06
C CYS A 199 -6.78 -5.70 -0.18
N LEU A 200 -8.06 -6.06 -0.01
CA LEU A 200 -8.98 -5.31 0.84
C LEU A 200 -8.56 -5.35 2.30
N LEU A 201 -8.19 -6.52 2.83
CA LEU A 201 -7.74 -6.66 4.22
C LEU A 201 -6.51 -5.79 4.51
N ILE A 202 -5.51 -5.79 3.62
CA ILE A 202 -4.33 -4.92 3.76
C ILE A 202 -4.74 -3.44 3.72
N PHE A 203 -5.67 -3.09 2.83
CA PHE A 203 -6.17 -1.73 2.69
C PHE A 203 -6.95 -1.26 3.92
N LEU A 204 -7.79 -2.13 4.49
CA LEU A 204 -8.49 -1.88 5.74
C LEU A 204 -7.52 -1.80 6.92
N ALA A 205 -6.51 -2.67 6.97
CA ALA A 205 -5.46 -2.61 7.99
C ALA A 205 -4.70 -1.27 7.93
N LYS A 206 -4.36 -0.78 6.73
CA LYS A 206 -3.76 0.55 6.54
C LYS A 206 -4.66 1.67 7.08
N SER A 207 -5.97 1.59 6.82
CA SER A 207 -6.96 2.55 7.36
C SER A 207 -7.03 2.48 8.89
N SER A 208 -6.95 1.27 9.46
CA SER A 208 -6.96 1.06 10.92
C SER A 208 -5.71 1.63 11.58
N VAL A 209 -4.52 1.39 11.03
CA VAL A 209 -3.26 2.00 11.52
C VAL A 209 -3.36 3.54 11.54
N PHE A 210 -3.93 4.12 10.48
CA PHE A 210 -4.18 5.56 10.44
C PHE A 210 -5.16 5.99 11.54
N HIS A 211 -6.27 5.27 11.71
CA HIS A 211 -7.29 5.56 12.72
C HIS A 211 -6.72 5.49 14.14
N VAL A 212 -5.93 4.48 14.46
CA VAL A 212 -5.26 4.34 15.77
C VAL A 212 -4.37 5.55 16.07
N LYS A 213 -3.69 6.10 15.06
CA LYS A 213 -2.80 7.26 15.21
C LYS A 213 -3.56 8.58 15.35
N HIS A 214 -4.64 8.79 14.59
CA HIS A 214 -5.28 10.09 14.40
C HIS A 214 -6.67 10.21 15.04
N GLY A 215 -7.30 9.12 15.47
CA GLY A 215 -8.62 9.08 16.08
C GLY A 215 -9.81 9.17 15.09
N PHE A 216 -9.55 9.22 13.78
CA PHE A 216 -10.58 9.20 12.72
C PHE A 216 -10.12 8.37 11.53
N LYS A 217 -11.07 7.89 10.73
CA LYS A 217 -10.76 7.05 9.55
C LYS A 217 -10.53 7.92 8.31
N PRO A 218 -9.57 7.54 7.43
CA PRO A 218 -9.40 8.19 6.12
C PRO A 218 -10.57 7.82 5.20
N VAL A 219 -10.77 8.60 4.13
CA VAL A 219 -11.65 8.20 3.02
C VAL A 219 -10.95 7.13 2.20
N LEU A 220 -11.66 6.04 1.90
CA LEU A 220 -11.17 4.95 1.06
C LEU A 220 -11.85 5.04 -0.32
N LEU A 221 -11.05 5.16 -1.37
CA LEU A 221 -11.51 5.11 -2.75
C LEU A 221 -11.11 3.76 -3.34
N ILE A 222 -12.10 3.01 -3.85
CA ILE A 222 -11.87 1.68 -4.42
C ILE A 222 -12.42 1.68 -5.83
N ASP A 223 -11.53 1.54 -6.79
CA ASP A 223 -11.86 1.56 -8.21
C ASP A 223 -11.82 0.14 -8.78
N ASP A 224 -12.80 -0.19 -9.62
CA ASP A 224 -12.94 -1.50 -10.28
C ASP A 224 -12.97 -2.70 -9.31
N LEU A 225 -13.51 -2.53 -8.09
CA LEU A 225 -13.49 -3.55 -7.04
C LEU A 225 -14.00 -4.91 -7.50
N PHE A 226 -15.04 -4.93 -8.32
CA PHE A 226 -15.73 -6.16 -8.72
C PHE A 226 -15.14 -6.84 -9.95
N PHE A 227 -14.01 -6.34 -10.45
CA PHE A 227 -13.35 -6.92 -11.61
C PHE A 227 -12.91 -8.37 -11.35
N GLY A 228 -13.49 -9.30 -12.11
CA GLY A 228 -13.16 -10.73 -12.02
C GLY A 228 -13.68 -11.46 -10.78
N ILE A 229 -14.59 -10.85 -10.01
CA ILE A 229 -15.26 -11.47 -8.88
C ILE A 229 -16.58 -12.11 -9.35
N ASP A 230 -16.84 -13.34 -8.92
CA ASP A 230 -18.14 -13.99 -9.12
C ASP A 230 -19.21 -13.48 -8.14
N ASN A 231 -20.48 -13.73 -8.44
CA ASN A 231 -21.61 -13.24 -7.64
C ASN A 231 -21.61 -13.74 -6.19
N LYS A 232 -21.02 -14.90 -5.90
CA LYS A 232 -20.93 -15.43 -4.53
C LYS A 232 -19.95 -14.60 -3.72
N ASN A 233 -18.79 -14.34 -4.28
CA ASN A 233 -17.72 -13.59 -3.64
C ASN A 233 -18.00 -12.08 -3.59
N LEU A 234 -18.85 -11.56 -4.48
CA LEU A 234 -19.31 -10.18 -4.46
C LEU A 234 -20.01 -9.84 -3.14
N ASN A 235 -20.95 -10.68 -2.69
CA ASN A 235 -21.63 -10.49 -1.40
C ASN A 235 -20.65 -10.51 -0.23
N THR A 236 -19.64 -11.36 -0.28
CA THR A 236 -18.55 -11.44 0.71
C THR A 236 -17.80 -10.12 0.82
N VAL A 237 -17.41 -9.57 -0.33
CA VAL A 237 -16.69 -8.28 -0.41
C VAL A 237 -17.54 -7.13 0.12
N ILE A 238 -18.81 -7.05 -0.27
CA ILE A 238 -19.74 -6.01 0.21
C ILE A 238 -19.91 -6.09 1.73
N LYS A 239 -20.12 -7.28 2.29
CA LYS A 239 -20.22 -7.47 3.75
C LYS A 239 -18.96 -7.00 4.48
N LEU A 240 -17.76 -7.27 3.93
CA LEU A 240 -16.50 -6.82 4.49
C LEU A 240 -16.38 -5.30 4.48
N LEU A 241 -16.81 -4.63 3.41
CA LEU A 241 -16.79 -3.18 3.31
C LEU A 241 -17.75 -2.54 4.35
N ILE A 242 -18.97 -3.04 4.47
CA ILE A 242 -19.94 -2.59 5.46
C ILE A 242 -19.38 -2.80 6.88
N TYR A 243 -18.84 -3.98 7.16
CA TYR A 243 -18.23 -4.30 8.46
C TYR A 243 -17.15 -3.29 8.86
N SER A 244 -16.39 -2.78 7.92
CA SER A 244 -15.28 -1.86 8.19
C SER A 244 -15.72 -0.50 8.77
N LYS A 245 -17.02 -0.12 8.62
CA LYS A 245 -17.60 1.15 9.10
C LYS A 245 -16.75 2.38 8.73
N GLY A 246 -16.19 2.39 7.53
CA GLY A 246 -15.37 3.47 7.00
C GLY A 246 -16.13 4.35 6.02
N ASN A 247 -15.58 5.53 5.70
CA ASN A 247 -16.03 6.35 4.57
C ASN A 247 -15.43 5.74 3.29
N ILE A 248 -16.20 4.92 2.58
CA ILE A 248 -15.73 4.18 1.42
C ILE A 248 -16.53 4.60 0.19
N VAL A 249 -15.83 4.93 -0.88
CA VAL A 249 -16.40 5.17 -2.21
C VAL A 249 -15.91 4.07 -3.13
N VAL A 250 -16.84 3.36 -3.76
CA VAL A 250 -16.54 2.24 -4.67
C VAL A 250 -17.13 2.52 -6.04
N THR A 251 -16.35 2.36 -7.09
CA THR A 251 -16.89 2.34 -8.46
C THR A 251 -17.25 0.91 -8.86
N ALA A 252 -18.34 0.78 -9.61
CA ALA A 252 -18.83 -0.50 -10.09
C ALA A 252 -19.44 -0.38 -11.50
N PRO A 253 -19.20 -1.34 -12.42
CA PRO A 253 -19.91 -1.43 -13.67
C PRO A 253 -21.40 -1.68 -13.49
N ASN A 254 -22.24 -1.18 -14.44
CA ASN A 254 -23.70 -1.33 -14.40
C ASN A 254 -24.20 -2.78 -14.32
N ILE A 255 -23.41 -3.76 -14.73
CA ILE A 255 -23.76 -5.19 -14.62
C ILE A 255 -24.05 -5.63 -13.16
N TYR A 256 -23.54 -4.90 -12.18
CA TYR A 256 -23.76 -5.17 -10.75
C TYR A 256 -24.89 -4.35 -10.14
N LYS A 257 -25.60 -3.53 -10.93
CA LYS A 257 -26.64 -2.59 -10.48
C LYS A 257 -27.69 -3.26 -9.62
N GLU A 258 -28.31 -4.35 -10.10
CA GLU A 258 -29.38 -5.05 -9.36
C GLU A 258 -28.94 -5.57 -7.98
N ILE A 259 -27.71 -6.09 -7.90
CA ILE A 259 -27.17 -6.60 -6.63
C ILE A 259 -26.91 -5.45 -5.66
N LEU A 260 -26.37 -4.34 -6.16
CA LEU A 260 -26.08 -3.16 -5.36
C LEU A 260 -27.35 -2.46 -4.89
N GLU A 261 -28.38 -2.35 -5.74
CA GLU A 261 -29.70 -1.81 -5.37
C GLU A 261 -30.36 -2.65 -4.28
N LYS A 262 -30.33 -3.98 -4.41
CA LYS A 262 -30.84 -4.88 -3.38
C LYS A 262 -30.08 -4.74 -2.07
N THR A 263 -28.76 -4.59 -2.10
CA THR A 263 -27.94 -4.44 -0.91
C THR A 263 -28.17 -3.08 -0.25
N SER A 264 -28.28 -2.00 -1.03
CA SER A 264 -28.58 -0.66 -0.53
C SER A 264 -29.99 -0.59 0.09
N SER A 265 -31.01 -1.23 -0.50
CA SER A 265 -32.35 -1.28 0.09
C SER A 265 -32.45 -2.04 1.41
N MET A 266 -31.46 -2.86 1.74
CA MET A 266 -31.34 -3.59 3.01
C MET A 266 -30.43 -2.93 4.05
N ASN A 267 -29.73 -1.87 3.67
CA ASN A 267 -28.75 -1.22 4.54
C ASN A 267 -28.70 0.30 4.27
N ASP A 268 -29.22 1.08 5.21
CA ASP A 268 -29.25 2.54 5.14
C ASP A 268 -27.87 3.22 5.16
N GLU A 269 -26.79 2.46 5.42
CA GLU A 269 -25.42 2.97 5.38
C GLU A 269 -24.84 3.01 3.95
N ILE A 270 -25.60 2.51 2.93
CA ILE A 270 -25.14 2.46 1.53
C ILE A 270 -25.96 3.44 0.69
N GLU A 271 -25.29 4.41 0.11
CA GLU A 271 -25.83 5.31 -0.91
C GLU A 271 -25.35 4.91 -2.30
N LEU A 272 -26.27 4.75 -3.25
CA LEU A 272 -25.97 4.49 -4.65
C LEU A 272 -26.11 5.76 -5.47
N ILE A 273 -25.05 6.09 -6.21
CA ILE A 273 -25.01 7.24 -7.14
C ILE A 273 -24.85 6.71 -8.56
N ASN A 274 -25.85 6.96 -9.41
CA ASN A 274 -25.78 6.59 -10.82
C ASN A 274 -25.14 7.74 -11.62
N LEU A 275 -23.95 7.53 -12.17
CA LEU A 275 -23.25 8.56 -12.94
C LEU A 275 -23.93 8.91 -14.28
N GLY A 276 -24.90 8.13 -14.74
CA GLY A 276 -25.72 8.44 -15.91
C GLY A 276 -26.81 9.47 -15.68
N ASP A 277 -27.03 9.87 -14.42
CA ASP A 277 -28.06 10.83 -14.00
C ASP A 277 -27.53 12.29 -13.96
N PHE A 278 -26.25 12.53 -14.35
CA PHE A 278 -25.58 13.84 -14.35
C PHE A 278 -25.29 14.36 -15.75
#